data_8acc3f05a772a768b8da6db39d713409
#
_entry.id   8acc3f05a772a768b8da6db39d713409
#
_cell.length_a   1.000
_cell.length_b   1.000
_cell.length_c   1.000
_cell.angle_alpha   90.00
_cell.angle_beta   90.00
_cell.angle_gamma   90.00
#
_symmetry.space_group_name_H-M   'P 1'
#
loop_
_entity.id
_entity.type
_entity.pdbx_description
1 polymer ?
#
loop_
_entity_poly.entity_id
_entity_poly.type
_entity_poly.pdbx_seq_one_letter_code
_entity_poly.pdbx_strand_id
1 'polypeptide(L)'
;MTCLRPLLAAAALSLSLVACSSVASSGDGRQADAVADGSTFALAPGAMVALADASTLRYERVVNDSRCQPDVQCVWAGDAEVAFTWRSEGGGRDAFSLHTGRGDKSHQVGDRTLTLVGLGRGPAPEASLRIEPGA
;
A
#
# COMPACT_ATOMS: atom_id res chain seq x y z
N MET A 1 48.85 -29.07 -68.18
CA MET A 1 47.89 -28.74 -69.22
C MET A 1 46.56 -28.51 -68.61
N THR A 2 45.97 -27.40 -68.96
CA THR A 2 44.58 -26.98 -68.93
C THR A 2 43.99 -26.61 -67.56
N CYS A 3 44.00 -25.37 -67.39
CA CYS A 3 43.00 -24.43 -66.89
C CYS A 3 41.57 -24.98 -66.77
N LEU A 4 40.94 -24.71 -65.69
CA LEU A 4 39.60 -24.13 -65.75
C LEU A 4 39.23 -23.44 -64.42
N ARG A 5 39.02 -22.17 -64.50
CA ARG A 5 38.24 -21.40 -63.54
C ARG A 5 36.78 -21.84 -63.65
N PRO A 6 36.03 -21.84 -62.56
CA PRO A 6 34.90 -20.94 -62.55
C PRO A 6 34.58 -20.33 -61.20
N LEU A 7 34.21 -19.12 -61.29
CA LEU A 7 32.92 -18.50 -60.93
C LEU A 7 32.55 -18.51 -59.44
N LEU A 8 32.74 -17.34 -58.94
CA LEU A 8 32.11 -16.72 -57.78
C LEU A 8 30.60 -16.95 -57.81
N ALA A 9 30.09 -17.51 -56.73
CA ALA A 9 28.69 -17.34 -56.35
C ALA A 9 28.71 -16.67 -54.95
N ALA A 10 28.47 -15.38 -54.99
CA ALA A 10 28.22 -14.63 -53.75
C ALA A 10 26.84 -15.01 -53.25
N ALA A 11 26.80 -15.81 -52.17
CA ALA A 11 25.57 -15.96 -51.39
C ALA A 11 25.55 -14.90 -50.33
N ALA A 12 24.74 -13.88 -50.57
CA ALA A 12 24.42 -12.87 -49.58
C ALA A 12 23.57 -13.51 -48.49
N LEU A 13 24.17 -13.77 -47.35
CA LEU A 13 23.49 -14.22 -46.16
C LEU A 13 22.85 -13.00 -45.54
N SER A 14 21.56 -12.80 -45.82
CA SER A 14 20.75 -11.80 -45.14
C SER A 14 20.55 -12.22 -43.68
N LEU A 15 21.33 -11.65 -42.78
CA LEU A 15 21.11 -11.79 -41.33
C LEU A 15 19.88 -10.97 -40.96
N SER A 16 18.73 -11.64 -40.94
CA SER A 16 17.52 -11.08 -40.33
C SER A 16 17.74 -11.04 -38.82
N LEU A 17 18.10 -9.86 -38.30
CA LEU A 17 18.02 -9.59 -36.87
C LEU A 17 16.52 -9.57 -36.50
N VAL A 18 16.03 -10.68 -36.01
CA VAL A 18 14.79 -10.68 -35.24
C VAL A 18 15.12 -9.97 -33.94
N ALA A 19 14.82 -8.69 -33.89
CA ALA A 19 14.75 -7.97 -32.64
C ALA A 19 13.61 -8.58 -31.82
N CYS A 20 13.93 -9.50 -30.93
CA CYS A 20 13.06 -9.83 -29.83
C CYS A 20 12.89 -8.56 -29.01
N SER A 21 11.86 -7.81 -29.32
CA SER A 21 11.32 -6.83 -28.38
C SER A 21 10.83 -7.63 -27.18
N SER A 22 11.69 -7.80 -26.20
CA SER A 22 11.28 -8.16 -24.84
C SER A 22 10.39 -7.02 -24.42
N VAL A 23 9.07 -7.21 -24.54
CA VAL A 23 8.12 -6.45 -23.78
C VAL A 23 8.46 -6.78 -22.32
N ALA A 24 9.33 -5.98 -21.74
CA ALA A 24 9.40 -5.90 -20.30
C ALA A 24 7.97 -5.53 -19.89
N SER A 25 7.22 -6.51 -19.44
CA SER A 25 6.09 -6.24 -18.56
C SER A 25 6.72 -5.50 -17.39
N SER A 26 6.74 -4.19 -17.50
CA SER A 26 6.79 -3.35 -16.34
C SER A 26 5.57 -3.76 -15.53
N GLY A 27 5.75 -4.76 -14.67
CA GLY A 27 4.90 -4.94 -13.53
C GLY A 27 4.93 -3.56 -12.91
N ASP A 28 3.83 -2.87 -13.02
CA ASP A 28 3.55 -1.62 -12.35
C ASP A 28 3.48 -1.96 -10.86
N GLY A 29 4.62 -2.35 -10.31
CA GLY A 29 4.90 -2.25 -8.91
C GLY A 29 4.98 -0.77 -8.65
N ARG A 30 3.81 -0.10 -8.66
CA ARG A 30 3.70 1.13 -7.91
C ARG A 30 4.10 0.76 -6.51
N GLN A 31 5.34 0.96 -6.23
CA GLN A 31 5.81 1.22 -4.90
C GLN A 31 4.98 2.43 -4.49
N ALA A 32 3.88 2.18 -3.79
CA ALA A 32 3.09 3.25 -3.22
C ALA A 32 4.10 4.10 -2.45
N ASP A 33 4.25 5.34 -2.87
CA ASP A 33 5.17 6.25 -2.22
C ASP A 33 4.92 6.19 -0.73
N ALA A 34 6.00 6.06 0.05
CA ALA A 34 5.89 5.96 1.49
C ALA A 34 5.13 7.18 2.02
N VAL A 35 4.22 6.96 2.95
CA VAL A 35 3.44 8.03 3.57
C VAL A 35 4.38 8.95 4.32
N ALA A 36 4.40 10.22 3.94
CA ALA A 36 5.21 11.24 4.57
C ALA A 36 4.68 11.60 5.97
N ASP A 37 5.57 11.94 6.87
CA ASP A 37 5.20 12.47 8.19
C ASP A 37 4.40 13.78 8.05
N GLY A 38 3.43 13.97 8.92
CA GLY A 38 2.52 15.11 8.88
C GLY A 38 1.37 15.00 7.90
N SER A 39 1.29 13.89 7.13
CA SER A 39 0.24 13.70 6.13
C SER A 39 -0.96 12.93 6.67
N THR A 40 -2.09 13.12 5.99
CA THR A 40 -3.30 12.32 6.17
C THR A 40 -3.50 11.45 4.95
N PHE A 41 -3.82 10.18 5.17
CA PHE A 41 -4.01 9.20 4.11
C PHE A 41 -5.19 8.28 4.41
N ALA A 42 -5.73 7.66 3.37
CA ALA A 42 -6.79 6.67 3.49
C ALA A 42 -6.23 5.27 3.34
N LEU A 43 -6.76 4.32 4.10
CA LEU A 43 -6.36 2.92 4.05
C LEU A 43 -7.61 2.04 4.07
N ALA A 44 -7.73 1.17 3.08
CA ALA A 44 -8.83 0.22 2.97
C ALA A 44 -8.60 -1.00 3.87
N PRO A 45 -9.66 -1.70 4.30
CA PRO A 45 -9.51 -2.95 5.06
C PRO A 45 -8.65 -3.97 4.31
N GLY A 46 -7.68 -4.54 5.01
CA GLY A 46 -6.72 -5.49 4.45
C GLY A 46 -5.55 -4.86 3.69
N ALA A 47 -5.58 -3.56 3.43
CA ALA A 47 -4.49 -2.86 2.76
C ALA A 47 -3.32 -2.58 3.71
N MET A 48 -2.16 -2.38 3.12
CA MET A 48 -0.91 -2.07 3.80
C MET A 48 -0.23 -0.90 3.11
N VAL A 49 0.41 -0.05 3.89
CA VAL A 49 1.15 1.11 3.41
C VAL A 49 2.52 1.16 4.07
N ALA A 50 3.52 1.65 3.34
CA ALA A 50 4.83 1.97 3.89
C ALA A 50 4.82 3.37 4.50
N LEU A 51 5.49 3.54 5.63
CA LEU A 51 5.72 4.82 6.29
C LEU A 51 7.12 5.36 5.95
N ALA A 52 7.36 6.62 6.27
CA ALA A 52 8.61 7.31 5.91
C ALA A 52 9.88 6.68 6.48
N ASP A 53 9.77 5.89 7.56
CA ASP A 53 10.87 5.17 8.21
C ASP A 53 11.04 3.72 7.72
N ALA A 54 10.48 3.39 6.56
CA ALA A 54 10.44 2.04 6.01
C ALA A 54 9.65 1.02 6.86
N SER A 55 8.97 1.45 7.93
CA SER A 55 8.01 0.63 8.62
C SER A 55 6.73 0.46 7.79
N THR A 56 5.91 -0.52 8.13
CA THR A 56 4.64 -0.78 7.45
C THR A 56 3.48 -0.74 8.40
N LEU A 57 2.35 -0.23 7.93
CA LEU A 57 1.09 -0.22 8.64
C LEU A 57 0.06 -1.00 7.83
N ARG A 58 -0.62 -1.93 8.48
CA ARG A 58 -1.72 -2.70 7.90
C ARG A 58 -3.02 -2.41 8.64
N TYR A 59 -4.06 -2.14 7.87
CA TYR A 59 -5.43 -2.12 8.38
C TYR A 59 -5.99 -3.54 8.34
N GLU A 60 -6.18 -4.17 9.50
CA GLU A 60 -6.61 -5.57 9.58
C GLU A 60 -8.12 -5.69 9.32
N ARG A 61 -8.93 -5.05 10.14
CA ARG A 61 -10.39 -5.12 10.07
C ARG A 61 -11.06 -4.12 11.00
N VAL A 62 -12.35 -3.92 10.80
CA VAL A 62 -13.24 -3.35 11.81
C VAL A 62 -13.54 -4.47 12.81
N VAL A 63 -13.27 -4.23 14.09
CA VAL A 63 -13.55 -5.17 15.19
C VAL A 63 -15.00 -5.08 15.59
N ASN A 64 -15.49 -3.84 15.75
CA ASN A 64 -16.86 -3.53 16.10
C ASN A 64 -17.25 -2.17 15.53
N ASP A 65 -18.48 -2.03 15.10
CA ASP A 65 -19.05 -0.76 14.64
C ASP A 65 -20.47 -0.59 15.21
N SER A 66 -20.57 0.21 16.25
CA SER A 66 -21.84 0.58 16.89
C SER A 66 -22.23 2.03 16.62
N ARG A 67 -21.63 2.67 15.61
CA ARG A 67 -21.95 4.06 15.24
C ARG A 67 -23.40 4.18 14.80
N CYS A 68 -24.00 5.30 15.18
CA CYS A 68 -25.37 5.60 14.76
C CYS A 68 -25.48 5.62 13.23
N GLN A 69 -26.51 4.96 12.69
CA GLN A 69 -26.83 5.01 11.27
C GLN A 69 -27.22 6.44 10.86
N PRO A 70 -26.91 6.88 9.63
CA PRO A 70 -27.16 8.25 9.19
C PRO A 70 -28.62 8.70 9.30
N ASP A 71 -29.57 7.77 9.11
CA ASP A 71 -31.01 8.06 9.07
C ASP A 71 -31.74 7.67 10.37
N VAL A 72 -30.99 7.37 11.42
CA VAL A 72 -31.51 6.91 12.70
C VAL A 72 -31.11 7.88 13.79
N GLN A 73 -32.08 8.26 14.63
CA GLN A 73 -31.82 9.05 15.82
C GLN A 73 -31.40 8.10 16.96
N CYS A 74 -30.14 8.24 17.39
CA CYS A 74 -29.59 7.45 18.48
C CYS A 74 -29.43 8.27 19.75
N VAL A 75 -29.64 7.64 20.88
CA VAL A 75 -29.38 8.25 22.20
C VAL A 75 -27.88 8.42 22.46
N TRP A 76 -27.06 7.52 21.87
CA TRP A 76 -25.61 7.50 21.97
C TRP A 76 -24.98 7.59 20.58
N ALA A 77 -23.88 8.31 20.48
CA ALA A 77 -23.16 8.45 19.21
C ALA A 77 -22.56 7.13 18.68
N GLY A 78 -22.37 6.16 19.57
CA GLY A 78 -21.70 4.90 19.25
C GLY A 78 -20.20 5.05 19.00
N ASP A 79 -19.58 3.96 18.62
CA ASP A 79 -18.15 3.87 18.37
C ASP A 79 -17.84 2.81 17.32
N ALA A 80 -16.76 2.99 16.59
CA ALA A 80 -16.17 1.94 15.80
C ALA A 80 -14.74 1.68 16.25
N GLU A 81 -14.40 0.42 16.41
CA GLU A 81 -13.08 -0.06 16.74
C GLU A 81 -12.43 -0.67 15.50
N VAL A 82 -11.23 -0.20 15.16
CA VAL A 82 -10.47 -0.61 13.98
C VAL A 82 -9.12 -1.18 14.41
N ALA A 83 -8.82 -2.40 13.98
CA ALA A 83 -7.58 -3.09 14.30
C ALA A 83 -6.52 -2.84 13.24
N PHE A 84 -5.32 -2.56 13.71
CA PHE A 84 -4.12 -2.33 12.90
C PHE A 84 -2.96 -3.21 13.37
N THR A 85 -2.04 -3.47 12.46
CA THR A 85 -0.72 -4.04 12.76
C THR A 85 0.35 -3.15 12.17
N TRP A 86 1.28 -2.71 13.00
CA TRP A 86 2.48 -2.02 12.59
C TRP A 86 3.68 -2.96 12.67
N ARG A 87 4.62 -2.80 11.72
CA ARG A 87 5.89 -3.53 11.69
C ARG A 87 7.02 -2.57 11.42
N SER A 88 8.05 -2.60 12.27
CA SER A 88 9.27 -1.86 12.01
C SER A 88 10.12 -2.55 10.93
N GLU A 89 10.98 -1.81 10.29
CA GLU A 89 11.98 -2.37 9.36
C GLU A 89 12.87 -3.43 10.04
N GLY A 90 13.22 -3.22 11.31
CA GLY A 90 14.03 -4.14 12.10
C GLY A 90 13.31 -5.39 12.62
N GLY A 91 12.03 -5.62 12.26
CA GLY A 91 11.25 -6.80 12.60
C GLY A 91 10.38 -6.66 13.85
N GLY A 92 10.36 -5.51 14.52
CA GLY A 92 9.41 -5.22 15.59
C GLY A 92 7.97 -5.25 15.09
N ARG A 93 7.04 -5.71 15.90
CA ARG A 93 5.62 -5.77 15.56
C ARG A 93 4.78 -5.28 16.74
N ASP A 94 3.78 -4.49 16.42
CA ASP A 94 2.78 -4.02 17.35
C ASP A 94 1.38 -4.14 16.74
N ALA A 95 0.44 -4.70 17.49
CA ALA A 95 -0.95 -4.84 17.10
C ALA A 95 -1.81 -4.05 18.09
N PHE A 96 -2.64 -3.16 17.56
CA PHE A 96 -3.44 -2.24 18.36
C PHE A 96 -4.77 -1.93 17.69
N SER A 97 -5.67 -1.31 18.44
CA SER A 97 -6.94 -0.80 17.93
C SER A 97 -7.04 0.70 18.14
N LEU A 98 -7.71 1.38 17.21
CA LEU A 98 -8.10 2.78 17.32
C LEU A 98 -9.62 2.91 17.24
N HIS A 99 -10.13 3.95 17.89
CA HIS A 99 -11.55 4.19 18.06
C HIS A 99 -12.00 5.50 17.41
N THR A 100 -13.21 5.52 16.87
CA THR A 100 -13.78 6.75 16.29
C THR A 100 -14.41 7.67 17.35
N GLY A 101 -14.92 7.11 18.42
CA GLY A 101 -15.64 7.85 19.48
C GLY A 101 -15.05 7.67 20.85
N ARG A 102 -15.26 6.51 21.44
CA ARG A 102 -14.80 6.14 22.77
C ARG A 102 -13.53 5.31 22.68
N GLY A 103 -12.57 5.53 23.55
CA GLY A 103 -11.29 4.86 23.53
C GLY A 103 -10.21 5.66 22.82
N ASP A 104 -9.07 5.02 22.60
CA ASP A 104 -7.90 5.68 22.06
C ASP A 104 -8.04 5.95 20.56
N LYS A 105 -7.89 7.19 20.18
CA LYS A 105 -7.87 7.63 18.77
C LYS A 105 -6.48 7.64 18.18
N SER A 106 -5.46 7.55 19.01
CA SER A 106 -4.06 7.62 18.62
C SER A 106 -3.25 6.53 19.27
N HIS A 107 -2.20 6.09 18.59
CA HIS A 107 -1.26 5.09 19.06
C HIS A 107 0.16 5.44 18.61
N GLN A 108 1.16 5.13 19.45
CA GLN A 108 2.57 5.28 19.11
C GLN A 108 3.03 4.13 18.22
N VAL A 109 3.59 4.47 17.07
CA VAL A 109 4.18 3.52 16.13
C VAL A 109 5.64 3.91 15.88
N GLY A 110 6.54 3.26 16.57
CA GLY A 110 7.95 3.69 16.63
C GLY A 110 8.06 5.08 17.24
N ASP A 111 8.70 6.00 16.55
CA ASP A 111 8.88 7.40 16.97
C ASP A 111 7.74 8.32 16.50
N ARG A 112 6.65 7.75 16.02
CA ARG A 112 5.53 8.51 15.43
C ARG A 112 4.23 8.26 16.17
N THR A 113 3.31 9.18 16.00
CA THR A 113 1.94 9.04 16.48
C THR A 113 1.00 8.85 15.30
N LEU A 114 0.27 7.75 15.29
CA LEU A 114 -0.79 7.47 14.34
C LEU A 114 -2.14 7.82 14.97
N THR A 115 -2.94 8.59 14.27
CA THR A 115 -4.28 9.01 14.73
C THR A 115 -5.34 8.60 13.73
N LEU A 116 -6.42 7.98 14.21
CA LEU A 116 -7.62 7.73 13.42
C LEU A 116 -8.46 9.02 13.36
N VAL A 117 -8.48 9.66 12.20
CA VAL A 117 -9.21 10.90 11.95
C VAL A 117 -10.67 10.61 11.65
N GLY A 118 -10.94 9.50 10.97
CA GLY A 118 -12.30 9.10 10.58
C GLY A 118 -12.34 7.70 10.02
N LEU A 119 -13.56 7.18 9.93
CA LEU A 119 -13.84 5.89 9.33
C LEU A 119 -15.05 6.02 8.41
N GLY A 120 -14.91 5.59 7.17
CA GLY A 120 -15.99 5.51 6.20
C GLY A 120 -17.15 4.63 6.68
N ARG A 121 -18.12 4.43 5.81
CA ARG A 121 -19.27 3.54 6.04
C ARG A 121 -19.37 2.53 4.92
N GLY A 122 -20.17 1.51 5.13
CA GLY A 122 -20.37 0.44 4.15
C GLY A 122 -19.60 -0.83 4.47
N PRO A 123 -19.58 -1.80 3.54
CA PRO A 123 -19.01 -3.12 3.78
C PRO A 123 -17.48 -3.14 3.86
N ALA A 124 -16.80 -2.12 3.33
CA ALA A 124 -15.35 -2.00 3.35
C ALA A 124 -14.95 -0.55 3.70
N PRO A 125 -15.19 -0.11 4.96
CA PRO A 125 -14.99 1.28 5.34
C PRO A 125 -13.51 1.65 5.35
N GLU A 126 -13.12 2.65 4.56
CA GLU A 126 -11.77 3.21 4.58
C GLU A 126 -11.51 3.98 5.87
N ALA A 127 -10.35 3.77 6.45
CA ALA A 127 -9.87 4.54 7.58
C ALA A 127 -9.08 5.76 7.09
N SER A 128 -9.45 6.94 7.55
CA SER A 128 -8.64 8.15 7.39
C SER A 128 -7.68 8.26 8.56
N LEU A 129 -6.40 8.22 8.28
CA LEU A 129 -5.32 8.18 9.25
C LEU A 129 -4.41 9.39 9.08
N ARG A 130 -3.92 9.93 10.17
CA ARG A 130 -2.89 10.96 10.20
C ARG A 130 -1.68 10.42 10.92
N ILE A 131 -0.51 10.58 10.32
CA ILE A 131 0.78 10.22 10.91
C ILE A 131 1.56 11.48 11.24
N GLU A 132 2.05 11.59 12.46
CA GLU A 132 2.83 12.74 12.90
C GLU A 132 4.15 12.25 13.50
N PRO A 133 5.26 13.01 13.31
CA PRO A 133 6.50 12.67 13.99
C PRO A 133 6.28 12.75 15.50
N GLY A 134 6.95 11.88 16.22
CA GLY A 134 6.97 11.92 17.70
C GLY A 134 7.58 13.21 18.21
N ALA A 135 7.15 13.61 19.37
CA ALA A 135 7.69 14.77 20.06
C ALA A 135 9.13 14.52 20.55
#